data_a166f3d2c33e5784bfe710e4dbb1e5a7
#
_entry.id   a166f3d2c33e5784bfe710e4dbb1e5a7
#
_cell.length_a   1.000
_cell.length_b   1.000
_cell.length_c   1.000
_cell.angle_alpha   90.00
_cell.angle_beta   90.00
_cell.angle_gamma   90.00
#
_symmetry.space_group_name_H-M   'P 1'
#
loop_
_entity.id
_entity.type
_entity.pdbx_description
1 polymer ?
#
loop_
_entity_poly.entity_id
_entity_poly.type
_entity_poly.pdbx_seq_one_letter_code
_entity_poly.pdbx_strand_id
1 'polypeptide(L)'
;MAACALLLPATPASHRPPAEPYGARVDDAAPAKAASDAELAERMLTCVVSVTSYTRVPTTPSPTGRWELADESPYPGYMRNVVASGMVVSEDGTILCCRSPLLTDDGGLAEIVDVELSTGTRYQAEIIASEPTINLAVLKAKLPEGAGLGELTMIERGSAERLRTTERVIAVGDPFGSARTFAPGVVMSLPATACYQSDLTGSLIHASMAIAPGAVGGALVDGSGKVVGMLVPEPQLRPEVRTNPLPYVTYAMQIETAFGVAEALKRKRSNDSPWMGFSVLSRTELRARLGDAAFDALAKPEFGIYVDDMYSTGPGTKAGVQRGDFLTEVNGARIVNVVDFQQALYYNFGGTPVQIKVVRGGKALDLMIRIEKRPADANRR
;
A
#
# COMPACT_ATOMS: atom_id res chain seq x y z
N MET A 1 -19.57 -64.61 -32.74
CA MET A 1 -19.34 -63.17 -32.53
C MET A 1 -18.22 -62.99 -31.53
N ALA A 2 -17.01 -62.78 -32.03
CA ALA A 2 -15.81 -62.62 -31.19
C ALA A 2 -15.55 -61.13 -30.98
N ALA A 3 -15.50 -60.72 -29.69
CA ALA A 3 -15.16 -59.37 -29.32
C ALA A 3 -13.62 -59.21 -29.29
N CYS A 4 -13.11 -58.35 -30.16
CA CYS A 4 -11.70 -58.01 -30.22
C CYS A 4 -11.38 -56.97 -29.16
N ALA A 5 -10.68 -57.31 -28.12
CA ALA A 5 -10.17 -56.38 -27.10
C ALA A 5 -8.85 -55.81 -27.60
N LEU A 6 -8.83 -54.51 -27.92
CA LEU A 6 -7.61 -53.73 -28.19
C LEU A 6 -6.87 -53.46 -26.89
N LEU A 7 -5.73 -54.13 -26.70
CA LEU A 7 -4.73 -53.81 -25.69
C LEU A 7 -3.94 -52.57 -26.13
N LEU A 8 -4.14 -51.45 -25.41
CA LEU A 8 -3.28 -50.27 -25.50
C LEU A 8 -1.97 -50.55 -24.77
N PRO A 9 -0.81 -50.14 -25.29
CA PRO A 9 0.46 -50.32 -24.59
C PRO A 9 0.56 -49.40 -23.35
N ALA A 10 1.01 -49.97 -22.24
CA ALA A 10 1.28 -49.21 -21.05
C ALA A 10 2.43 -48.21 -21.25
N THR A 11 2.17 -46.95 -21.03
CA THR A 11 3.20 -45.90 -20.94
C THR A 11 4.12 -46.17 -19.77
N PRO A 12 5.45 -46.03 -19.91
CA PRO A 12 6.37 -46.21 -18.79
C PRO A 12 6.14 -45.11 -17.73
N ALA A 13 6.07 -45.52 -16.47
CA ALA A 13 5.96 -44.66 -15.33
C ALA A 13 7.14 -43.66 -15.32
N SER A 14 6.81 -42.37 -15.50
CA SER A 14 7.77 -41.30 -15.31
C SER A 14 8.25 -41.32 -13.84
N HIS A 15 9.54 -41.51 -13.63
CA HIS A 15 10.20 -41.33 -12.36
C HIS A 15 9.97 -39.89 -11.88
N ARG A 16 9.00 -39.73 -10.99
CA ARG A 16 8.88 -38.53 -10.17
C ARG A 16 9.99 -38.62 -9.11
N PRO A 17 10.90 -37.64 -9.01
CA PRO A 17 11.82 -37.62 -7.88
C PRO A 17 11.00 -37.55 -6.60
N PRO A 18 11.45 -38.18 -5.52
CA PRO A 18 10.75 -38.10 -4.25
C PRO A 18 10.58 -36.64 -3.85
N ALA A 19 9.36 -36.26 -3.50
CA ALA A 19 9.08 -34.95 -2.95
C ALA A 19 9.95 -34.81 -1.71
N GLU A 20 10.84 -33.82 -1.69
CA GLU A 20 11.53 -33.46 -0.46
C GLU A 20 10.48 -33.17 0.62
N PRO A 21 10.68 -33.66 1.84
CA PRO A 21 9.72 -33.43 2.90
C PRO A 21 9.64 -31.90 3.13
N TYR A 22 8.47 -31.35 2.91
CA TYR A 22 8.11 -29.99 3.28
C TYR A 22 8.17 -29.90 4.81
N GLY A 23 9.32 -29.53 5.34
CA GLY A 23 9.58 -29.52 6.78
C GLY A 23 11.02 -29.20 7.08
N ALA A 24 11.51 -28.02 6.69
CA ALA A 24 12.55 -27.41 7.49
C ALA A 24 11.98 -27.29 8.90
N ARG A 25 12.58 -28.01 9.86
CA ARG A 25 12.26 -27.89 11.29
C ARG A 25 12.35 -26.42 11.64
N VAL A 26 11.20 -25.80 11.84
CA VAL A 26 11.12 -24.60 12.67
C VAL A 26 11.53 -25.08 14.05
N ASP A 27 12.58 -24.48 14.62
CA ASP A 27 12.99 -24.75 15.98
C ASP A 27 11.75 -24.76 16.87
N ASP A 28 11.57 -25.84 17.63
CA ASP A 28 10.54 -25.99 18.65
C ASP A 28 10.83 -25.07 19.86
N ALA A 29 10.95 -23.79 19.63
CA ALA A 29 10.71 -22.81 20.66
C ALA A 29 9.19 -22.86 20.90
N ALA A 30 8.76 -23.29 22.07
CA ALA A 30 7.37 -23.28 22.48
C ALA A 30 6.74 -21.96 22.05
N PRO A 31 5.60 -21.94 21.33
CA PRO A 31 5.00 -20.72 20.87
C PRO A 31 4.81 -19.82 22.07
N ALA A 32 5.44 -18.63 22.06
CA ALA A 32 5.20 -17.61 23.07
C ALA A 32 3.68 -17.47 23.14
N LYS A 33 3.11 -17.54 24.36
CA LYS A 33 1.67 -17.47 24.59
C LYS A 33 1.12 -16.30 23.78
N ALA A 34 0.30 -16.57 22.79
CA ALA A 34 -0.27 -15.53 21.95
C ALA A 34 -0.97 -14.52 22.88
N ALA A 35 -0.63 -13.24 22.74
CA ALA A 35 -1.28 -12.18 23.51
C ALA A 35 -2.78 -12.23 23.27
N SER A 36 -3.56 -11.98 24.30
CA SER A 36 -5.02 -11.86 24.14
C SER A 36 -5.35 -10.63 23.31
N ASP A 37 -6.52 -10.60 22.66
CA ASP A 37 -6.98 -9.41 21.90
C ASP A 37 -7.02 -8.17 22.76
N ALA A 38 -7.35 -8.30 24.05
CA ALA A 38 -7.35 -7.19 25.00
C ALA A 38 -5.94 -6.63 25.21
N GLU A 39 -4.93 -7.50 25.39
CA GLU A 39 -3.53 -7.06 25.53
C GLU A 39 -3.01 -6.39 24.25
N LEU A 40 -3.39 -6.92 23.07
CA LEU A 40 -3.05 -6.30 21.79
C LEU A 40 -3.74 -4.94 21.64
N ALA A 41 -5.01 -4.85 22.02
CA ALA A 41 -5.76 -3.60 21.99
C ALA A 41 -5.11 -2.53 22.87
N GLU A 42 -4.76 -2.85 24.12
CA GLU A 42 -4.10 -1.92 25.04
C GLU A 42 -2.78 -1.39 24.46
N ARG A 43 -1.96 -2.23 23.87
CA ARG A 43 -0.71 -1.81 23.21
C ARG A 43 -0.93 -0.85 22.05
N MET A 44 -2.04 -0.98 21.32
CA MET A 44 -2.34 -0.13 20.16
C MET A 44 -2.93 1.24 20.54
N LEU A 45 -3.40 1.42 21.77
CA LEU A 45 -4.02 2.69 22.22
C LEU A 45 -3.07 3.89 22.12
N THR A 46 -1.78 3.67 22.30
CA THR A 46 -0.75 4.72 22.28
C THR A 46 0.02 4.81 20.96
N CYS A 47 -0.11 3.81 20.09
CA CYS A 47 0.56 3.77 18.79
C CYS A 47 -0.32 4.32 17.65
N VAL A 48 -1.65 4.21 17.78
CA VAL A 48 -2.61 4.70 16.79
C VAL A 48 -3.22 6.00 17.30
N VAL A 49 -3.20 7.02 16.47
CA VAL A 49 -3.70 8.36 16.79
C VAL A 49 -4.90 8.72 15.91
N SER A 50 -5.75 9.59 16.42
CA SER A 50 -6.71 10.32 15.60
C SER A 50 -5.99 11.41 14.82
N VAL A 51 -6.35 11.59 13.56
CA VAL A 51 -5.83 12.65 12.68
C VAL A 51 -7.00 13.50 12.23
N THR A 52 -7.01 14.76 12.63
CA THR A 52 -8.07 15.72 12.28
C THR A 52 -7.47 16.82 11.42
N SER A 53 -8.03 17.03 10.23
CA SER A 53 -7.65 18.12 9.35
C SER A 53 -8.68 19.26 9.42
N TYR A 54 -8.20 20.50 9.20
CA TYR A 54 -9.03 21.69 9.21
C TYR A 54 -8.86 22.46 7.92
N THR A 55 -9.98 22.87 7.36
CA THR A 55 -10.05 23.66 6.12
C THR A 55 -10.54 25.05 6.45
N ARG A 56 -9.96 26.05 5.78
CA ARG A 56 -10.39 27.44 5.93
C ARG A 56 -11.86 27.59 5.51
N VAL A 57 -12.66 28.25 6.34
CA VAL A 57 -14.08 28.51 6.03
C VAL A 57 -14.14 29.37 4.76
N PRO A 58 -14.80 28.91 3.69
CA PRO A 58 -14.93 29.71 2.49
C PRO A 58 -15.73 31.00 2.76
N THR A 59 -15.39 32.09 2.09
CA THR A 59 -16.07 33.37 2.24
C THR A 59 -17.45 33.42 1.56
N THR A 60 -17.74 32.45 0.68
CA THR A 60 -19.03 32.34 -0.03
C THR A 60 -19.87 31.21 0.58
N PRO A 61 -21.17 31.42 0.85
CA PRO A 61 -22.03 30.39 1.39
C PRO A 61 -22.08 29.14 0.51
N SER A 62 -21.88 27.96 1.12
CA SER A 62 -22.02 26.69 0.43
C SER A 62 -23.51 26.35 0.21
N PRO A 63 -23.90 25.89 -0.99
CA PRO A 63 -25.27 25.43 -1.23
C PRO A 63 -25.68 24.22 -0.37
N THR A 64 -24.73 23.56 0.27
CA THR A 64 -24.93 22.28 0.99
C THR A 64 -25.04 22.41 2.50
N GLY A 65 -25.09 23.65 3.07
CA GLY A 65 -25.28 23.87 4.51
C GLY A 65 -24.11 23.38 5.42
N ARG A 66 -22.95 23.10 4.86
CA ARG A 66 -21.78 22.51 5.56
C ARG A 66 -21.15 23.45 6.61
N TRP A 67 -21.72 24.61 6.83
CA TRP A 67 -21.24 25.68 7.75
C TRP A 67 -21.52 25.41 9.21
N GLU A 68 -22.47 24.53 9.51
CA GLU A 68 -22.87 24.21 10.90
C GLU A 68 -21.72 23.54 11.69
N LEU A 69 -20.70 23.00 11.00
CA LEU A 69 -19.54 22.39 11.62
C LEU A 69 -18.40 23.38 11.92
N ALA A 70 -18.53 24.65 11.54
CA ALA A 70 -17.50 25.66 11.79
C ALA A 70 -17.38 25.99 13.29
N ASP A 71 -18.47 25.87 14.03
CA ASP A 71 -18.51 26.17 15.47
C ASP A 71 -17.78 25.12 16.34
N GLU A 72 -17.46 23.96 15.76
CA GLU A 72 -16.72 22.89 16.48
C GLU A 72 -15.20 22.97 16.31
N SER A 73 -14.69 23.93 15.54
CA SER A 73 -13.27 24.06 15.31
C SER A 73 -12.58 24.84 16.44
N PRO A 74 -11.47 24.37 16.98
CA PRO A 74 -10.65 25.14 17.93
C PRO A 74 -9.87 26.28 17.26
N TYR A 75 -9.92 26.37 15.92
CA TYR A 75 -9.19 27.36 15.13
C TYR A 75 -10.15 28.37 14.50
N PRO A 76 -10.13 29.65 14.91
CA PRO A 76 -10.98 30.68 14.33
C PRO A 76 -10.82 30.79 12.79
N GLY A 77 -11.93 30.77 12.05
CA GLY A 77 -11.92 30.83 10.60
C GLY A 77 -11.63 29.50 9.88
N TYR A 78 -11.53 28.42 10.63
CA TYR A 78 -11.38 27.06 10.08
C TYR A 78 -12.54 26.18 10.53
N MET A 79 -12.93 25.26 9.72
CA MET A 79 -13.88 24.19 10.04
C MET A 79 -13.17 22.83 10.07
N ARG A 80 -13.64 21.93 10.89
CA ARG A 80 -13.17 20.54 10.91
C ARG A 80 -13.60 19.86 9.63
N ASN A 81 -12.64 19.27 8.92
CA ASN A 81 -12.88 18.59 7.66
C ASN A 81 -13.25 17.11 7.90
N VAL A 82 -12.27 16.29 8.20
CA VAL A 82 -12.40 14.84 8.39
C VAL A 82 -11.60 14.39 9.57
N VAL A 83 -12.12 13.40 10.29
CA VAL A 83 -11.36 12.62 11.28
C VAL A 83 -10.96 11.31 10.64
N ALA A 84 -9.69 10.97 10.74
CA ALA A 84 -9.11 9.72 10.26
C ALA A 84 -8.13 9.17 11.30
N SER A 85 -7.43 8.14 10.95
CA SER A 85 -6.45 7.51 11.83
C SER A 85 -5.02 7.69 11.30
N GLY A 86 -4.05 7.54 12.18
CA GLY A 86 -2.63 7.51 11.84
C GLY A 86 -1.86 6.58 12.77
N MET A 87 -0.64 6.21 12.37
CA MET A 87 0.25 5.35 13.14
C MET A 87 1.55 6.08 13.46
N VAL A 88 1.98 6.03 14.70
CA VAL A 88 3.30 6.55 15.12
C VAL A 88 4.37 5.57 14.71
N VAL A 89 5.28 5.99 13.84
CA VAL A 89 6.25 5.08 13.18
C VAL A 89 7.70 5.35 13.55
N SER A 90 7.96 6.41 14.31
CA SER A 90 9.33 6.80 14.69
C SER A 90 9.31 7.56 16.02
N GLU A 91 10.39 7.41 16.80
CA GLU A 91 10.61 8.07 18.07
C GLU A 91 10.64 9.61 17.98
N ASP A 92 10.82 10.13 16.79
CA ASP A 92 10.80 11.58 16.55
C ASP A 92 9.39 12.16 16.37
N GLY A 93 8.32 11.35 16.55
CA GLY A 93 6.93 11.77 16.36
C GLY A 93 6.49 11.77 14.88
N THR A 94 7.15 11.02 14.04
CA THR A 94 6.68 10.79 12.65
C THR A 94 5.46 9.87 12.66
N ILE A 95 4.43 10.26 11.91
CA ILE A 95 3.15 9.54 11.81
C ILE A 95 2.86 9.26 10.34
N LEU A 96 2.42 8.05 10.03
CA LEU A 96 1.86 7.69 8.72
C LEU A 96 0.33 7.72 8.80
N CYS A 97 -0.29 8.27 7.76
CA CYS A 97 -1.75 8.25 7.57
C CYS A 97 -2.11 8.23 6.09
N CYS A 98 -3.39 8.11 5.78
CA CYS A 98 -3.86 8.33 4.42
C CYS A 98 -3.83 9.83 4.06
N ARG A 99 -3.55 10.12 2.77
CA ARG A 99 -3.55 11.49 2.24
C ARG A 99 -4.96 12.06 2.08
N SER A 100 -5.92 11.22 1.69
CA SER A 100 -7.28 11.68 1.37
C SER A 100 -7.99 12.47 2.49
N PRO A 101 -7.83 12.13 3.78
CA PRO A 101 -8.42 12.93 4.86
C PRO A 101 -7.78 14.31 5.04
N LEU A 102 -6.62 14.54 4.46
CA LEU A 102 -5.89 15.82 4.53
C LEU A 102 -6.21 16.76 3.36
N LEU A 103 -7.06 16.31 2.42
CA LEU A 103 -7.43 17.11 1.26
C LEU A 103 -8.50 18.14 1.62
N THR A 104 -8.33 19.33 1.09
CA THR A 104 -9.33 20.38 1.06
C THR A 104 -10.25 20.25 -0.16
N ASP A 105 -11.39 20.93 -0.17
CA ASP A 105 -12.38 20.83 -1.25
C ASP A 105 -11.83 21.31 -2.62
N ASP A 106 -10.81 22.17 -2.63
CA ASP A 106 -10.09 22.61 -3.83
C ASP A 106 -8.96 21.65 -4.26
N GLY A 107 -8.80 20.52 -3.56
CA GLY A 107 -7.78 19.49 -3.83
C GLY A 107 -6.39 19.81 -3.27
N GLY A 108 -6.23 20.90 -2.53
CA GLY A 108 -5.03 21.22 -1.77
C GLY A 108 -4.86 20.32 -0.54
N LEU A 109 -3.82 20.60 0.23
CA LEU A 109 -3.61 19.97 1.54
C LEU A 109 -4.05 20.94 2.65
N ALA A 110 -4.64 20.41 3.71
CA ALA A 110 -5.04 21.16 4.88
C ALA A 110 -3.86 21.94 5.49
N GLU A 111 -4.10 23.18 5.88
CA GLU A 111 -3.08 24.03 6.51
C GLU A 111 -2.85 23.64 7.99
N ILE A 112 -3.89 23.13 8.63
CA ILE A 112 -3.86 22.73 10.05
C ILE A 112 -4.24 21.26 10.16
N VAL A 113 -3.43 20.51 10.88
CA VAL A 113 -3.66 19.12 11.21
C VAL A 113 -3.36 18.92 12.68
N ASP A 114 -4.29 18.28 13.39
CA ASP A 114 -4.09 17.82 14.76
C ASP A 114 -3.99 16.30 14.79
N VAL A 115 -3.17 15.80 15.71
CA VAL A 115 -3.12 14.40 16.10
C VAL A 115 -3.48 14.28 17.56
N GLU A 116 -4.38 13.35 17.89
CA GLU A 116 -4.91 13.17 19.23
C GLU A 116 -4.76 11.74 19.70
N LEU A 117 -4.29 11.57 20.93
CA LEU A 117 -4.17 10.29 21.60
C LEU A 117 -5.49 9.84 22.23
N SER A 118 -5.54 8.55 22.62
CA SER A 118 -6.65 7.99 23.40
C SER A 118 -6.86 8.67 24.76
N THR A 119 -5.82 9.31 25.30
CA THR A 119 -5.87 10.10 26.56
C THR A 119 -6.53 11.46 26.39
N GLY A 120 -6.79 11.89 25.15
CA GLY A 120 -7.26 13.24 24.83
C GLY A 120 -6.13 14.26 24.65
N THR A 121 -4.88 13.85 24.81
CA THR A 121 -3.72 14.73 24.55
C THR A 121 -3.63 15.02 23.05
N ARG A 122 -3.56 16.30 22.69
CA ARG A 122 -3.56 16.77 21.32
C ARG A 122 -2.26 17.49 20.98
N TYR A 123 -1.71 17.18 19.80
CA TYR A 123 -0.55 17.84 19.21
C TYR A 123 -0.90 18.35 17.81
N GLN A 124 -0.43 19.54 17.46
CA GLN A 124 -0.40 19.93 16.05
C GLN A 124 0.59 19.06 15.28
N ALA A 125 0.32 18.80 14.01
CA ALA A 125 1.22 18.09 13.12
C ALA A 125 1.46 18.87 11.83
N GLU A 126 2.67 18.75 11.31
CA GLU A 126 3.05 19.27 10.00
C GLU A 126 2.97 18.14 8.96
N ILE A 127 2.41 18.44 7.80
CA ILE A 127 2.44 17.52 6.65
C ILE A 127 3.83 17.65 6.00
N ILE A 128 4.72 16.70 6.28
CA ILE A 128 6.10 16.73 5.74
C ILE A 128 6.10 16.40 4.27
N ALA A 129 5.32 15.38 3.87
CA ALA A 129 5.20 14.94 2.50
C ALA A 129 3.93 14.12 2.29
N SER A 130 3.46 14.02 1.05
CA SER A 130 2.33 13.16 0.69
C SER A 130 2.49 12.60 -0.72
N GLU A 131 1.90 11.43 -0.93
CA GLU A 131 1.92 10.72 -2.21
C GLU A 131 0.48 10.43 -2.65
N PRO A 132 0.02 11.10 -3.71
CA PRO A 132 -1.36 10.97 -4.16
C PRO A 132 -1.70 9.60 -4.77
N THR A 133 -0.73 8.93 -5.41
CA THR A 133 -0.99 7.70 -6.17
C THR A 133 -1.32 6.52 -5.27
N ILE A 134 -0.64 6.40 -4.13
CA ILE A 134 -0.89 5.35 -3.13
C ILE A 134 -1.64 5.86 -1.90
N ASN A 135 -2.10 7.11 -1.95
CA ASN A 135 -2.86 7.74 -0.87
C ASN A 135 -2.14 7.74 0.49
N LEU A 136 -0.83 8.02 0.49
CA LEU A 136 0.00 8.06 1.71
C LEU A 136 0.37 9.50 2.08
N ALA A 137 0.38 9.81 3.36
CA ALA A 137 0.95 11.04 3.90
C ALA A 137 1.86 10.76 5.11
N VAL A 138 2.86 11.60 5.25
CA VAL A 138 3.81 11.60 6.36
C VAL A 138 3.62 12.88 7.14
N LEU A 139 3.26 12.74 8.40
CA LEU A 139 3.08 13.84 9.33
C LEU A 139 4.22 13.86 10.36
N LYS A 140 4.47 15.03 10.90
CA LYS A 140 5.38 15.26 12.04
C LYS A 140 4.63 15.92 13.17
N ALA A 141 4.41 15.23 14.27
CA ALA A 141 3.84 15.83 15.47
C ALA A 141 4.79 16.89 16.05
N LYS A 142 4.25 18.04 16.41
CA LYS A 142 4.99 19.11 17.10
C LYS A 142 5.00 18.81 18.59
N LEU A 143 5.93 17.97 19.00
CA LEU A 143 6.11 17.59 20.39
C LEU A 143 6.80 18.73 21.16
N PRO A 144 6.53 18.91 22.46
CA PRO A 144 7.27 19.84 23.31
C PRO A 144 8.78 19.53 23.30
N GLU A 145 9.59 20.57 23.34
CA GLU A 145 11.05 20.43 23.33
C GLU A 145 11.53 19.58 24.53
N GLY A 146 12.32 18.55 24.24
CA GLY A 146 12.84 17.61 25.24
C GLY A 146 11.84 16.56 25.76
N ALA A 147 10.59 16.58 25.32
CA ALA A 147 9.56 15.64 25.82
C ALA A 147 9.62 14.23 25.19
N GLY A 148 10.44 14.02 24.14
CA GLY A 148 10.40 12.79 23.37
C GLY A 148 9.00 12.53 22.82
N LEU A 149 8.58 11.27 22.73
CA LEU A 149 7.21 10.91 22.28
C LEU A 149 6.12 11.20 23.34
N GLY A 150 6.50 11.52 24.59
CA GLY A 150 5.53 11.70 25.68
C GLY A 150 4.72 10.43 25.90
N GLU A 151 3.39 10.53 25.73
CA GLU A 151 2.47 9.39 25.84
C GLU A 151 2.35 8.54 24.54
N LEU A 152 2.92 9.02 23.42
CA LEU A 152 2.96 8.27 22.17
C LEU A 152 3.95 7.12 22.26
N THR A 153 3.61 5.99 21.68
CA THR A 153 4.54 4.89 21.47
C THR A 153 4.62 4.54 19.99
N MET A 154 5.78 4.09 19.56
CA MET A 154 6.00 3.67 18.20
C MET A 154 5.39 2.28 17.98
N ILE A 155 4.81 2.05 16.80
CA ILE A 155 4.34 0.72 16.39
C ILE A 155 5.51 -0.28 16.34
N GLU A 156 5.22 -1.53 16.68
CA GLU A 156 6.12 -2.64 16.38
C GLU A 156 5.84 -3.14 14.95
N ARG A 157 6.83 -3.03 14.08
CA ARG A 157 6.69 -3.41 12.68
C ARG A 157 6.75 -4.93 12.52
N GLY A 158 5.73 -5.49 11.86
CA GLY A 158 5.68 -6.87 11.39
C GLY A 158 6.15 -7.02 9.94
N SER A 159 5.67 -8.07 9.27
CA SER A 159 5.91 -8.30 7.85
C SER A 159 4.67 -8.86 7.18
N ALA A 160 4.18 -8.14 6.17
CA ALA A 160 3.06 -8.59 5.34
C ALA A 160 3.42 -9.82 4.48
N GLU A 161 4.70 -10.00 4.15
CA GLU A 161 5.19 -11.16 3.37
C GLU A 161 5.02 -12.48 4.11
N ARG A 162 4.93 -12.45 5.44
CA ARG A 162 4.73 -13.63 6.29
C ARG A 162 3.28 -14.01 6.49
N LEU A 163 2.35 -13.11 6.15
CA LEU A 163 0.92 -13.37 6.28
C LEU A 163 0.47 -14.50 5.36
N ARG A 164 -0.49 -15.27 5.85
CA ARG A 164 -1.15 -16.33 5.09
C ARG A 164 -2.65 -16.08 5.02
N THR A 165 -3.28 -16.54 3.97
CA THR A 165 -4.75 -16.55 3.88
C THR A 165 -5.33 -17.31 5.07
N THR A 166 -6.43 -16.81 5.64
CA THR A 166 -7.10 -17.27 6.86
C THR A 166 -6.39 -16.94 8.17
N GLU A 167 -5.21 -16.35 8.12
CA GLU A 167 -4.52 -15.87 9.33
C GLU A 167 -5.30 -14.74 9.99
N ARG A 168 -5.31 -14.75 11.33
CA ARG A 168 -6.02 -13.76 12.11
C ARG A 168 -5.31 -12.42 12.10
N VAL A 169 -6.07 -11.35 11.91
CA VAL A 169 -5.61 -9.96 11.97
C VAL A 169 -6.63 -9.09 12.70
N ILE A 170 -6.19 -7.94 13.20
CA ILE A 170 -7.04 -6.96 13.87
C ILE A 170 -6.81 -5.61 13.21
N ALA A 171 -7.89 -4.96 12.75
CA ALA A 171 -7.84 -3.56 12.35
C ALA A 171 -8.01 -2.66 13.56
N VAL A 172 -7.16 -1.63 13.66
CA VAL A 172 -7.15 -0.64 14.75
C VAL A 172 -7.21 0.76 14.15
N GLY A 173 -8.20 1.55 14.56
CA GLY A 173 -8.34 2.93 14.13
C GLY A 173 -9.11 3.77 15.13
N ASP A 174 -9.19 5.06 14.86
CA ASP A 174 -10.01 6.02 15.63
C ASP A 174 -10.94 6.78 14.70
N PRO A 175 -12.05 6.16 14.29
CA PRO A 175 -12.95 6.73 13.29
C PRO A 175 -13.71 7.97 13.78
N PHE A 176 -13.78 8.18 15.08
CA PHE A 176 -14.61 9.24 15.69
C PHE A 176 -13.77 10.31 16.41
N GLY A 177 -12.44 10.13 16.50
CA GLY A 177 -11.57 11.07 17.18
C GLY A 177 -11.68 11.03 18.71
N SER A 178 -12.38 10.05 19.27
CA SER A 178 -12.61 9.95 20.71
C SER A 178 -12.58 8.52 21.25
N ALA A 179 -12.57 7.52 20.37
CA ALA A 179 -12.60 6.12 20.77
C ALA A 179 -11.92 5.24 19.73
N ARG A 180 -10.86 4.55 20.13
CA ARG A 180 -10.21 3.54 19.31
C ARG A 180 -11.19 2.39 19.06
N THR A 181 -11.25 1.96 17.81
CA THR A 181 -12.05 0.80 17.40
C THR A 181 -11.13 -0.35 17.01
N PHE A 182 -11.53 -1.55 17.40
CA PHE A 182 -10.81 -2.79 17.11
C PHE A 182 -11.75 -3.72 16.36
N ALA A 183 -11.39 -4.09 15.14
CA ALA A 183 -12.19 -5.01 14.33
C ALA A 183 -11.36 -6.27 14.06
N PRO A 184 -11.66 -7.39 14.73
CA PRO A 184 -11.02 -8.67 14.44
C PRO A 184 -11.51 -9.24 13.11
N GLY A 185 -10.63 -9.93 12.41
CA GLY A 185 -10.94 -10.61 11.16
C GLY A 185 -9.85 -11.56 10.73
N VAL A 186 -9.90 -11.99 9.48
CA VAL A 186 -8.93 -12.90 8.87
C VAL A 186 -8.49 -12.38 7.51
N VAL A 187 -7.25 -12.68 7.15
CA VAL A 187 -6.74 -12.42 5.80
C VAL A 187 -7.53 -13.23 4.79
N MET A 188 -8.20 -12.56 3.85
CA MET A 188 -8.96 -13.22 2.79
C MET A 188 -8.08 -13.56 1.59
N SER A 189 -7.24 -12.62 1.20
CA SER A 189 -6.38 -12.75 0.03
C SER A 189 -5.15 -11.85 0.20
N LEU A 190 -4.05 -12.34 -0.32
CA LEU A 190 -2.82 -11.59 -0.49
C LEU A 190 -2.70 -11.23 -1.97
N PRO A 191 -2.01 -10.20 -2.33
CA PRO A 191 -2.34 -9.22 -3.34
C PRO A 191 -2.95 -9.78 -4.62
N ALA A 192 -4.14 -9.26 -4.97
CA ALA A 192 -4.78 -9.45 -6.27
C ALA A 192 -4.92 -8.09 -6.95
N THR A 193 -4.12 -7.84 -7.97
CA THR A 193 -4.03 -6.56 -8.67
C THR A 193 -5.03 -6.38 -9.80
N ALA A 194 -5.52 -7.48 -10.36
CA ALA A 194 -6.22 -7.46 -11.65
C ALA A 194 -7.55 -6.69 -11.69
N CYS A 195 -8.14 -6.39 -10.53
CA CYS A 195 -9.48 -5.81 -10.42
C CYS A 195 -9.52 -4.29 -10.25
N TYR A 196 -8.41 -3.64 -9.96
CA TYR A 196 -8.37 -2.23 -9.57
C TYR A 196 -7.97 -1.30 -10.69
N GLN A 197 -8.43 -0.04 -10.63
CA GLN A 197 -8.11 0.99 -11.63
C GLN A 197 -6.66 1.45 -11.55
N SER A 198 -6.02 1.33 -10.38
CA SER A 198 -4.64 1.72 -10.17
C SER A 198 -3.74 0.49 -10.10
N ASP A 199 -2.68 0.48 -10.89
CA ASP A 199 -1.65 -0.57 -10.87
C ASP A 199 -0.91 -0.64 -9.51
N LEU A 200 -1.10 0.37 -8.66
CA LEU A 200 -0.47 0.50 -7.34
C LEU A 200 -1.26 -0.19 -6.23
N THR A 201 -2.50 -0.58 -6.49
CA THR A 201 -3.35 -1.27 -5.52
C THR A 201 -3.08 -2.76 -5.41
N GLY A 202 -2.19 -3.27 -6.24
CA GLY A 202 -1.87 -4.70 -6.32
C GLY A 202 -1.15 -5.31 -5.14
N SER A 203 -0.77 -4.51 -4.17
CA SER A 203 -0.10 -4.97 -2.95
C SER A 203 -0.98 -4.79 -1.71
N LEU A 204 -2.30 -4.73 -1.88
CA LEU A 204 -3.21 -4.62 -0.75
C LEU A 204 -3.48 -5.98 -0.10
N ILE A 205 -3.46 -6.00 1.22
CA ILE A 205 -3.97 -7.09 2.03
C ILE A 205 -5.49 -6.93 2.08
N HIS A 206 -6.22 -7.98 1.74
CA HIS A 206 -7.66 -8.04 1.90
C HIS A 206 -7.99 -8.82 3.16
N ALA A 207 -8.76 -8.22 4.05
CA ALA A 207 -9.19 -8.86 5.29
C ALA A 207 -10.72 -8.86 5.41
N SER A 208 -11.26 -9.95 5.93
CA SER A 208 -12.70 -10.11 6.21
C SER A 208 -13.05 -9.44 7.52
N MET A 209 -13.35 -8.15 7.46
CA MET A 209 -13.82 -7.37 8.60
C MET A 209 -14.50 -6.08 8.12
N ALA A 210 -15.31 -5.47 8.95
CA ALA A 210 -15.86 -4.15 8.71
C ALA A 210 -15.14 -3.12 9.58
N ILE A 211 -14.74 -2.00 8.97
CA ILE A 211 -14.20 -0.84 9.67
C ILE A 211 -15.05 0.39 9.39
N ALA A 212 -15.07 1.34 10.31
CA ALA A 212 -15.68 2.64 10.05
C ALA A 212 -14.77 3.45 9.11
N PRO A 213 -15.32 4.34 8.26
CA PRO A 213 -14.54 5.13 7.29
C PRO A 213 -13.36 5.90 7.91
N GLY A 214 -13.51 6.45 9.10
CA GLY A 214 -12.44 7.17 9.79
C GLY A 214 -11.33 6.28 10.36
N ALA A 215 -11.42 4.95 10.27
CA ALA A 215 -10.34 4.05 10.66
C ALA A 215 -9.21 3.98 9.62
N VAL A 216 -9.42 4.54 8.42
CA VAL A 216 -8.37 4.60 7.38
C VAL A 216 -7.14 5.39 7.85
N GLY A 217 -5.96 4.91 7.50
CA GLY A 217 -4.68 5.39 8.03
C GLY A 217 -4.25 4.70 9.33
N GLY A 218 -5.15 3.93 9.96
CA GLY A 218 -4.87 3.10 11.13
C GLY A 218 -4.10 1.83 10.80
N ALA A 219 -3.92 0.97 11.79
CA ALA A 219 -3.10 -0.22 11.73
C ALA A 219 -3.88 -1.49 11.39
N LEU A 220 -3.32 -2.37 10.57
CA LEU A 220 -3.66 -3.77 10.52
C LEU A 220 -2.58 -4.56 11.28
N VAL A 221 -2.98 -5.31 12.30
CA VAL A 221 -2.09 -5.97 13.26
C VAL A 221 -2.23 -7.47 13.14
N ASP A 222 -1.13 -8.21 13.18
CA ASP A 222 -1.13 -9.67 13.22
C ASP A 222 -1.40 -10.22 14.63
N GLY A 223 -1.53 -11.55 14.75
CA GLY A 223 -1.78 -12.22 16.03
C GLY A 223 -0.67 -12.08 17.09
N SER A 224 0.50 -11.54 16.72
CA SER A 224 1.60 -11.23 17.65
C SER A 224 1.59 -9.77 18.12
N GLY A 225 0.71 -8.93 17.57
CA GLY A 225 0.64 -7.50 17.88
C GLY A 225 1.56 -6.62 17.05
N LYS A 226 2.08 -7.14 15.94
CA LYS A 226 2.92 -6.37 15.02
C LYS A 226 2.09 -5.83 13.88
N VAL A 227 2.40 -4.59 13.49
CA VAL A 227 1.70 -3.94 12.38
C VAL A 227 2.21 -4.49 11.05
N VAL A 228 1.30 -5.08 10.29
CA VAL A 228 1.57 -5.69 8.98
C VAL A 228 1.01 -4.88 7.81
N GLY A 229 0.14 -3.90 8.10
CA GLY A 229 -0.41 -3.02 7.07
C GLY A 229 -0.97 -1.72 7.62
N MET A 230 -1.18 -0.75 6.73
CA MET A 230 -1.90 0.49 6.97
C MET A 230 -3.28 0.38 6.33
N LEU A 231 -4.33 0.63 7.09
CA LEU A 231 -5.71 0.62 6.57
C LEU A 231 -5.89 1.71 5.51
N VAL A 232 -6.47 1.34 4.38
CA VAL A 232 -6.72 2.27 3.27
C VAL A 232 -8.19 2.25 2.86
N PRO A 233 -8.70 3.31 2.22
CA PRO A 233 -10.04 3.31 1.65
C PRO A 233 -10.20 2.17 0.63
N GLU A 234 -11.44 1.76 0.40
CA GLU A 234 -11.76 0.82 -0.67
C GLU A 234 -11.22 1.35 -2.01
N PRO A 235 -10.39 0.58 -2.71
CA PRO A 235 -9.84 1.00 -3.99
C PRO A 235 -10.93 0.99 -5.07
N GLN A 236 -10.85 1.92 -6.00
CA GLN A 236 -11.77 1.96 -7.13
C GLN A 236 -11.53 0.76 -8.04
N LEU A 237 -12.58 0.00 -8.30
CA LEU A 237 -12.56 -1.12 -9.25
C LEU A 237 -12.52 -0.62 -10.69
N ARG A 238 -11.95 -1.40 -11.57
CA ARG A 238 -12.00 -1.13 -13.03
C ARG A 238 -13.45 -1.16 -13.52
N PRO A 239 -13.84 -0.29 -14.47
CA PRO A 239 -15.22 -0.20 -14.95
C PRO A 239 -15.78 -1.54 -15.49
N GLU A 240 -14.90 -2.41 -15.95
CA GLU A 240 -15.25 -3.75 -16.47
C GLU A 240 -15.63 -4.72 -15.35
N VAL A 241 -15.17 -4.46 -14.13
CA VAL A 241 -15.48 -5.25 -12.94
C VAL A 241 -16.78 -4.73 -12.33
N ARG A 242 -17.87 -5.31 -12.76
CA ARG A 242 -19.21 -4.98 -12.21
C ARG A 242 -19.45 -5.77 -10.94
N THR A 243 -19.02 -5.22 -9.81
CA THR A 243 -19.36 -5.76 -8.49
C THR A 243 -20.05 -4.67 -7.66
N ASN A 244 -20.99 -5.07 -6.82
CA ASN A 244 -21.42 -4.20 -5.72
C ASN A 244 -20.24 -4.03 -4.75
N PRO A 245 -20.18 -2.92 -3.99
CA PRO A 245 -19.23 -2.81 -2.88
C PRO A 245 -19.26 -4.09 -2.05
N LEU A 246 -18.10 -4.64 -1.75
CA LEU A 246 -18.00 -5.87 -0.96
C LEU A 246 -18.15 -5.49 0.51
N PRO A 247 -19.34 -5.68 1.12
CA PRO A 247 -19.48 -5.43 2.54
C PRO A 247 -18.53 -6.36 3.30
N TYR A 248 -17.97 -5.89 4.39
CA TYR A 248 -17.08 -6.66 5.26
C TYR A 248 -15.72 -7.01 4.65
N VAL A 249 -15.27 -6.29 3.63
CA VAL A 249 -13.88 -6.35 3.13
C VAL A 249 -13.16 -5.08 3.50
N THR A 250 -12.06 -5.23 4.20
CA THR A 250 -11.14 -4.15 4.54
C THR A 250 -9.85 -4.32 3.75
N TYR A 251 -9.31 -3.20 3.34
CA TYR A 251 -8.08 -3.14 2.55
C TYR A 251 -6.97 -2.50 3.39
N ALA A 252 -5.77 -3.08 3.31
CA ALA A 252 -4.59 -2.48 3.94
C ALA A 252 -3.40 -2.51 2.99
N MET A 253 -2.68 -1.40 2.91
CA MET A 253 -1.38 -1.31 2.25
C MET A 253 -0.36 -2.09 3.07
N GLN A 254 0.46 -2.91 2.44
CA GLN A 254 1.55 -3.61 3.12
C GLN A 254 2.46 -2.63 3.86
N ILE A 255 2.85 -2.98 5.08
CA ILE A 255 3.63 -2.08 5.93
C ILE A 255 5.01 -1.76 5.32
N GLU A 256 5.60 -2.70 4.59
CA GLU A 256 6.86 -2.52 3.87
C GLU A 256 6.74 -1.42 2.82
N THR A 257 5.64 -1.40 2.07
CA THR A 257 5.36 -0.36 1.07
C THR A 257 5.18 1.00 1.72
N ALA A 258 4.35 1.07 2.78
CA ALA A 258 4.10 2.31 3.49
C ALA A 258 5.40 2.93 4.03
N PHE A 259 6.25 2.12 4.69
CA PHE A 259 7.54 2.57 5.20
C PHE A 259 8.53 2.93 4.10
N GLY A 260 8.68 2.08 3.09
CA GLY A 260 9.63 2.32 1.99
C GLY A 260 9.35 3.64 1.27
N VAL A 261 8.08 3.92 0.97
CA VAL A 261 7.67 5.18 0.34
C VAL A 261 7.82 6.35 1.31
N ALA A 262 7.41 6.21 2.58
CA ALA A 262 7.54 7.27 3.58
C ALA A 262 9.00 7.71 3.77
N GLU A 263 9.93 6.77 3.88
CA GLU A 263 11.37 7.09 4.01
C GLU A 263 11.91 7.80 2.77
N ALA A 264 11.47 7.43 1.58
CA ALA A 264 11.86 8.11 0.36
C ALA A 264 11.30 9.55 0.29
N LEU A 265 10.04 9.75 0.71
CA LEU A 265 9.39 11.06 0.79
C LEU A 265 10.07 11.97 1.82
N LYS A 266 10.37 11.46 3.02
CA LYS A 266 11.10 12.21 4.07
C LYS A 266 12.44 12.73 3.58
N ARG A 267 13.23 11.89 2.87
CA ARG A 267 14.54 12.28 2.33
C ARG A 267 14.45 13.41 1.32
N LYS A 268 13.40 13.43 0.50
CA LYS A 268 13.29 14.35 -0.64
C LYS A 268 12.44 15.58 -0.37
N ARG A 269 11.64 15.58 0.69
CA ARG A 269 10.69 16.66 1.02
C ARG A 269 9.88 17.13 -0.19
N SER A 270 9.51 16.20 -1.07
CA SER A 270 8.80 16.47 -2.32
C SER A 270 7.48 15.72 -2.35
N ASN A 271 6.43 16.41 -2.79
CA ASN A 271 5.11 15.84 -3.05
C ASN A 271 4.98 15.34 -4.50
N ASP A 272 6.08 15.23 -5.22
CA ASP A 272 6.10 14.83 -6.62
C ASP A 272 6.10 13.31 -6.75
N SER A 273 5.18 12.78 -7.55
CA SER A 273 5.13 11.36 -7.89
C SER A 273 6.22 11.00 -8.89
N PRO A 274 7.05 9.99 -8.59
CA PRO A 274 8.08 9.50 -9.51
C PRO A 274 7.46 8.79 -10.71
N TRP A 275 8.11 8.92 -11.87
CA TRP A 275 7.58 8.39 -13.11
C TRP A 275 8.69 7.98 -14.09
N MET A 276 8.55 6.79 -14.68
CA MET A 276 9.44 6.29 -15.72
C MET A 276 8.83 6.35 -17.13
N GLY A 277 7.59 6.80 -17.28
CA GLY A 277 6.96 6.98 -18.59
C GLY A 277 6.40 5.70 -19.21
N PHE A 278 6.08 4.71 -18.40
CA PHE A 278 5.38 3.49 -18.83
C PHE A 278 4.52 2.92 -17.71
N SER A 279 3.54 2.11 -18.08
CA SER A 279 2.75 1.30 -17.15
C SER A 279 3.29 -0.13 -17.11
N VAL A 280 3.00 -0.83 -16.02
CA VAL A 280 3.45 -2.20 -15.82
C VAL A 280 2.30 -3.11 -15.42
N LEU A 281 2.43 -4.38 -15.73
CA LEU A 281 1.56 -5.46 -15.25
C LEU A 281 2.37 -6.45 -14.44
N SER A 282 1.78 -6.96 -13.38
CA SER A 282 2.29 -8.16 -12.71
C SER A 282 2.20 -9.37 -13.64
N ARG A 283 2.95 -10.42 -13.34
CA ARG A 283 2.88 -11.67 -14.11
C ARG A 283 1.49 -12.31 -14.06
N THR A 284 0.80 -12.17 -12.94
CA THR A 284 -0.57 -12.67 -12.76
C THR A 284 -1.56 -11.92 -13.64
N GLU A 285 -1.46 -10.59 -13.72
CA GLU A 285 -2.30 -9.77 -14.60
C GLU A 285 -2.02 -10.06 -16.07
N LEU A 286 -0.75 -10.17 -16.42
CA LEU A 286 -0.37 -10.51 -17.79
C LEU A 286 -0.92 -11.89 -18.19
N ARG A 287 -0.82 -12.89 -17.30
CA ARG A 287 -1.39 -14.23 -17.51
C ARG A 287 -2.91 -14.18 -17.66
N ALA A 288 -3.61 -13.44 -16.79
CA ALA A 288 -5.05 -13.28 -16.87
C ALA A 288 -5.50 -12.61 -18.18
N ARG A 289 -4.70 -11.66 -18.69
CA ARG A 289 -4.99 -10.93 -19.93
C ARG A 289 -4.73 -11.75 -21.21
N LEU A 290 -3.68 -12.55 -21.24
CA LEU A 290 -3.27 -13.32 -22.40
C LEU A 290 -3.87 -14.73 -22.44
N GLY A 291 -4.25 -15.27 -21.29
CA GLY A 291 -4.55 -16.69 -21.08
C GLY A 291 -3.27 -17.53 -20.89
N ASP A 292 -3.43 -18.71 -20.27
CA ASP A 292 -2.31 -19.56 -19.87
C ASP A 292 -1.39 -19.96 -21.03
N ALA A 293 -1.96 -20.42 -22.14
CA ALA A 293 -1.20 -20.88 -23.29
C ALA A 293 -0.31 -19.78 -23.90
N ALA A 294 -0.87 -18.56 -24.09
CA ALA A 294 -0.12 -17.44 -24.64
C ALA A 294 0.94 -16.92 -23.66
N PHE A 295 0.61 -16.87 -22.35
CA PHE A 295 1.57 -16.48 -21.33
C PHE A 295 2.74 -17.47 -21.25
N ASP A 296 2.48 -18.77 -21.31
CA ASP A 296 3.54 -19.79 -21.21
C ASP A 296 4.44 -19.83 -22.46
N ALA A 297 3.92 -19.42 -23.61
CA ALA A 297 4.70 -19.28 -24.85
C ALA A 297 5.62 -18.04 -24.88
N LEU A 298 5.47 -17.07 -23.96
CA LEU A 298 6.33 -15.89 -23.92
C LEU A 298 7.77 -16.25 -23.57
N ALA A 299 8.72 -15.64 -24.28
CA ALA A 299 10.14 -15.64 -23.93
C ALA A 299 10.38 -14.70 -22.73
N LYS A 300 9.98 -15.13 -21.54
CA LYS A 300 9.98 -14.37 -20.30
C LYS A 300 11.06 -14.82 -19.33
N PRO A 301 11.61 -13.93 -18.47
CA PRO A 301 12.51 -14.30 -17.39
C PRO A 301 11.76 -15.09 -16.30
N GLU A 302 12.50 -15.65 -15.34
CA GLU A 302 11.93 -16.33 -14.17
C GLU A 302 11.09 -15.37 -13.31
N PHE A 303 11.48 -14.12 -13.20
CA PHE A 303 10.80 -13.05 -12.43
C PHE A 303 10.80 -11.74 -13.24
N GLY A 304 10.13 -10.73 -12.72
CA GLY A 304 10.04 -9.40 -13.34
C GLY A 304 8.60 -9.00 -13.66
N ILE A 305 8.40 -7.71 -13.88
CA ILE A 305 7.13 -7.11 -14.24
C ILE A 305 7.12 -6.71 -15.71
N TYR A 306 5.96 -6.84 -16.35
CA TYR A 306 5.80 -6.61 -17.78
C TYR A 306 5.51 -5.15 -18.08
N VAL A 307 6.21 -4.56 -19.04
CA VAL A 307 5.94 -3.21 -19.57
C VAL A 307 4.77 -3.27 -20.54
N ASP A 308 3.61 -2.73 -20.14
CA ASP A 308 2.36 -2.84 -20.91
C ASP A 308 2.13 -1.67 -21.84
N ASP A 309 2.20 -0.43 -21.38
CA ASP A 309 1.98 0.76 -22.20
C ASP A 309 3.12 1.76 -22.03
N MET A 310 3.36 2.55 -23.07
CA MET A 310 4.47 3.49 -23.16
C MET A 310 3.98 4.88 -23.50
N TYR A 311 4.45 5.86 -22.74
CA TYR A 311 4.25 7.27 -23.10
C TYR A 311 5.30 7.70 -24.12
N SER A 312 4.87 8.17 -25.28
CA SER A 312 5.74 8.48 -26.42
C SER A 312 6.87 9.45 -26.11
N THR A 313 6.65 10.38 -25.17
CA THR A 313 7.62 11.39 -24.73
C THR A 313 8.24 11.06 -23.37
N GLY A 314 7.88 9.91 -22.80
CA GLY A 314 8.29 9.52 -21.45
C GLY A 314 9.78 9.16 -21.33
N PRO A 315 10.31 9.17 -20.09
CA PRO A 315 11.70 8.79 -19.83
C PRO A 315 12.04 7.39 -20.32
N GLY A 316 11.12 6.43 -20.20
CA GLY A 316 11.29 5.05 -20.65
C GLY A 316 11.51 4.95 -22.16
N THR A 317 10.70 5.68 -22.94
CA THR A 317 10.84 5.75 -24.40
C THR A 317 12.19 6.35 -24.80
N LYS A 318 12.60 7.45 -24.14
CA LYS A 318 13.92 8.07 -24.36
C LYS A 318 15.07 7.13 -24.02
N ALA A 319 14.90 6.27 -23.01
CA ALA A 319 15.89 5.29 -22.58
C ALA A 319 15.91 4.02 -23.44
N GLY A 320 14.95 3.84 -24.35
CA GLY A 320 14.86 2.66 -25.21
C GLY A 320 14.09 1.49 -24.64
N VAL A 321 13.32 1.70 -23.55
CA VAL A 321 12.35 0.71 -23.04
C VAL A 321 11.24 0.55 -24.09
N GLN A 322 10.71 -0.65 -24.22
CA GLN A 322 9.64 -0.97 -25.17
C GLN A 322 8.52 -1.75 -24.50
N ARG A 323 7.32 -1.62 -25.04
CA ARG A 323 6.22 -2.51 -24.67
C ARG A 323 6.63 -3.96 -24.93
N GLY A 324 6.37 -4.85 -24.02
CA GLY A 324 6.78 -6.23 -24.08
C GLY A 324 8.08 -6.57 -23.33
N ASP A 325 8.80 -5.56 -22.83
CA ASP A 325 9.93 -5.79 -21.95
C ASP A 325 9.48 -6.34 -20.59
N PHE A 326 10.32 -7.13 -19.96
CA PHE A 326 10.20 -7.48 -18.55
C PHE A 326 11.26 -6.74 -17.76
N LEU A 327 10.85 -5.81 -16.90
CA LEU A 327 11.77 -5.11 -15.99
C LEU A 327 12.12 -6.05 -14.82
N THR A 328 13.40 -6.34 -14.65
CA THR A 328 13.90 -7.30 -13.66
C THR A 328 14.77 -6.66 -12.58
N GLU A 329 15.43 -5.53 -12.86
CA GLU A 329 16.27 -4.83 -11.87
C GLU A 329 16.18 -3.32 -12.07
N VAL A 330 16.29 -2.58 -10.95
CA VAL A 330 16.48 -1.13 -10.92
C VAL A 330 17.63 -0.84 -9.97
N ASN A 331 18.72 -0.28 -10.46
CA ASN A 331 19.93 0.04 -9.69
C ASN A 331 20.47 -1.16 -8.88
N GLY A 332 20.42 -2.36 -9.45
CA GLY A 332 20.82 -3.61 -8.82
C GLY A 332 19.78 -4.21 -7.86
N ALA A 333 18.73 -3.48 -7.52
CA ALA A 333 17.61 -4.03 -6.75
C ALA A 333 16.73 -4.91 -7.65
N ARG A 334 16.48 -6.14 -7.21
CA ARG A 334 15.65 -7.11 -7.91
C ARG A 334 14.18 -6.67 -7.89
N ILE A 335 13.52 -6.70 -9.03
CA ILE A 335 12.10 -6.36 -9.21
C ILE A 335 11.32 -7.65 -9.49
N VAL A 336 10.64 -8.17 -8.49
CA VAL A 336 9.84 -9.39 -8.61
C VAL A 336 8.37 -9.08 -8.84
N ASN A 337 7.90 -7.99 -8.25
CA ASN A 337 6.50 -7.55 -8.26
C ASN A 337 6.40 -6.02 -8.42
N VAL A 338 5.18 -5.51 -8.47
CA VAL A 338 4.90 -4.07 -8.64
C VAL A 338 5.32 -3.26 -7.41
N VAL A 339 5.32 -3.86 -6.21
CA VAL A 339 5.76 -3.17 -4.97
C VAL A 339 7.24 -2.85 -5.02
N ASP A 340 8.08 -3.84 -5.41
CA ASP A 340 9.52 -3.65 -5.57
C ASP A 340 9.80 -2.51 -6.56
N PHE A 341 9.05 -2.49 -7.66
CA PHE A 341 9.16 -1.43 -8.66
C PHE A 341 8.80 -0.05 -8.09
N GLN A 342 7.73 0.07 -7.34
CA GLN A 342 7.34 1.32 -6.70
C GLN A 342 8.38 1.80 -5.71
N GLN A 343 8.84 0.92 -4.82
CA GLN A 343 9.91 1.25 -3.90
C GLN A 343 11.16 1.74 -4.64
N ALA A 344 11.57 1.04 -5.71
CA ALA A 344 12.70 1.43 -6.51
C ALA A 344 12.50 2.80 -7.19
N LEU A 345 11.28 3.12 -7.67
CA LEU A 345 10.94 4.43 -8.19
C LEU A 345 11.15 5.53 -7.15
N TYR A 346 10.59 5.37 -5.96
CA TYR A 346 10.69 6.37 -4.90
C TYR A 346 12.11 6.52 -4.37
N TYR A 347 12.85 5.42 -4.24
CA TYR A 347 14.24 5.45 -3.79
C TYR A 347 15.17 6.21 -4.75
N ASN A 348 14.91 6.13 -6.04
CA ASN A 348 15.78 6.69 -7.08
C ASN A 348 15.24 7.99 -7.70
N PHE A 349 14.06 8.49 -7.26
CA PHE A 349 13.45 9.69 -7.83
C PHE A 349 14.25 10.97 -7.58
N GLY A 350 14.35 11.83 -8.59
CA GLY A 350 15.01 13.14 -8.52
C GLY A 350 16.53 13.06 -8.40
N GLY A 351 17.11 11.89 -8.65
CA GLY A 351 18.56 11.67 -8.64
C GLY A 351 19.20 11.67 -10.02
N THR A 352 20.40 11.10 -10.06
CA THR A 352 21.11 10.75 -11.29
C THR A 352 20.34 9.68 -12.08
N PRO A 353 20.61 9.52 -13.39
CA PRO A 353 20.09 8.38 -14.14
C PRO A 353 20.41 7.07 -13.44
N VAL A 354 19.42 6.14 -13.41
CA VAL A 354 19.57 4.83 -12.80
C VAL A 354 19.69 3.76 -13.86
N GLN A 355 20.44 2.73 -13.57
CA GLN A 355 20.53 1.55 -14.41
C GLN A 355 19.29 0.70 -14.20
N ILE A 356 18.65 0.28 -15.29
CA ILE A 356 17.59 -0.71 -15.27
C ILE A 356 18.00 -1.90 -16.13
N LYS A 357 17.58 -3.09 -15.72
CA LYS A 357 17.73 -4.29 -16.52
C LYS A 357 16.36 -4.76 -16.99
N VAL A 358 16.23 -4.91 -18.30
CA VAL A 358 15.01 -5.45 -18.93
C VAL A 358 15.33 -6.70 -19.72
N VAL A 359 14.36 -7.59 -19.85
CA VAL A 359 14.46 -8.78 -20.72
C VAL A 359 13.49 -8.60 -21.89
N ARG A 360 14.02 -8.55 -23.10
CA ARG A 360 13.30 -8.39 -24.36
C ARG A 360 13.52 -9.62 -25.24
N GLY A 361 12.44 -10.36 -25.57
CA GLY A 361 12.55 -11.56 -26.36
C GLY A 361 13.54 -12.59 -25.81
N GLY A 362 13.62 -12.71 -24.49
CA GLY A 362 14.55 -13.63 -23.80
C GLY A 362 15.99 -13.11 -23.63
N LYS A 363 16.32 -11.92 -24.12
CA LYS A 363 17.66 -11.30 -23.99
C LYS A 363 17.65 -10.20 -22.96
N ALA A 364 18.60 -10.22 -22.02
CA ALA A 364 18.81 -9.15 -21.04
C ALA A 364 19.45 -7.92 -21.70
N LEU A 365 18.97 -6.73 -21.37
CA LEU A 365 19.46 -5.45 -21.82
C LEU A 365 19.62 -4.53 -20.60
N ASP A 366 20.75 -3.84 -20.53
CA ASP A 366 21.00 -2.79 -19.54
C ASP A 366 20.71 -1.43 -20.19
N LEU A 367 19.84 -0.65 -19.56
CA LEU A 367 19.44 0.67 -20.03
C LEU A 367 19.65 1.70 -18.90
N MET A 368 19.89 2.95 -19.27
CA MET A 368 19.98 4.06 -18.34
C MET A 368 18.73 4.92 -18.45
N ILE A 369 18.01 5.11 -17.34
CA ILE A 369 16.78 5.89 -17.30
C ILE A 369 16.88 6.97 -16.21
N ARG A 370 16.29 8.15 -16.47
CA ARG A 370 16.08 9.17 -15.46
C ARG A 370 14.64 9.09 -14.98
N ILE A 371 14.43 8.96 -13.68
CA ILE A 371 13.08 9.03 -13.09
C ILE A 371 12.70 10.50 -12.99
N GLU A 372 11.64 10.88 -13.68
CA GLU A 372 11.11 12.24 -13.76
C GLU A 372 9.87 12.40 -12.87
N LYS A 373 9.41 13.63 -12.68
CA LYS A 373 8.10 13.92 -12.08
C LYS A 373 7.00 13.49 -13.03
N ARG A 374 5.96 12.85 -12.51
CA ARG A 374 4.77 12.47 -13.29
C ARG A 374 4.06 13.72 -13.80
N PRO A 375 3.79 13.86 -15.09
CA PRO A 375 3.00 14.98 -15.62
C PRO A 375 1.55 14.91 -15.15
N ALA A 376 0.92 16.08 -14.93
CA ALA A 376 -0.46 16.15 -14.45
C ALA A 376 -1.49 15.55 -15.44
N ASP A 377 -1.15 15.50 -16.72
CA ASP A 377 -1.97 14.94 -17.81
C ASP A 377 -1.72 13.45 -18.08
N ALA A 378 -0.77 12.82 -17.37
CA ALA A 378 -0.46 11.41 -17.54
C ALA A 378 -1.63 10.45 -17.20
N ASN A 379 -2.70 10.94 -16.61
CA ASN A 379 -3.90 10.17 -16.27
C ASN A 379 -5.04 10.32 -17.30
N ARG A 380 -4.85 11.06 -18.38
CA ARG A 380 -5.89 11.39 -19.37
C ARG A 380 -5.86 10.54 -20.64
N ARG A 381 -5.43 9.27 -20.52
CA ARG A 381 -5.52 8.30 -21.63
C ARG A 381 -6.46 7.16 -21.31
#